data_e019dd397c2302e07c0a51f9bdda690d
#
_entry.id   e019dd397c2302e07c0a51f9bdda690d
#
_cell.length_a   1.000
_cell.length_b   1.000
_cell.length_c   1.000
_cell.angle_alpha   90.00
_cell.angle_beta   90.00
_cell.angle_gamma   90.00
#
_symmetry.space_group_name_H-M   'P 1'
#
loop_
_entity.id
_entity.type
_entity.pdbx_description
1 polymer ?
#
loop_
_entity_poly.entity_id
_entity_poly.type
_entity_poly.pdbx_seq_one_letter_code
_entity_poly.pdbx_strand_id
1 'polypeptide(L)'
;MCCLFGMIDCHGRFSAREKARILSVLATECEERGTDATGIAYCTHDHLSIYKRPLEAHRLHFRIPEDSRVIMGHTRMTTQGKASRNRNNHPFLGNAAGEMFALAHNGILYNDQLLRRTNHLPNTKIETDSYIAVQLIEQKKALDFSSLKYMAEQVEGTCTFTVLDQQENLYFVKGDNPLCLYHYPRYGVYLYASTEAILTRALNLLRLPLGKPERIELGCGDILKITAAGQQTTASFNASHLAQHWGYWPMWTPEVRRTGKVRTAEQEYLDELKSVACCYGSSPESVDRLLESGFSTDDIEEFLYEGEMY
;
A
#
# COMPACT_ATOMS: atom_id res chain seq x y z
N MET A 1 -5.26 9.91 -3.17
CA MET A 1 -5.12 8.53 -2.61
C MET A 1 -3.65 8.21 -2.36
N CYS A 2 -3.35 7.36 -1.38
CA CYS A 2 -1.95 6.98 -1.06
C CYS A 2 -1.35 6.02 -2.09
N CYS A 3 -0.02 5.89 -2.12
CA CYS A 3 0.67 4.92 -2.93
C CYS A 3 1.69 4.11 -2.12
N LEU A 4 1.66 2.79 -2.28
CA LEU A 4 2.68 1.86 -1.82
C LEU A 4 3.71 1.66 -2.94
N PHE A 5 4.99 1.60 -2.61
CA PHE A 5 6.06 1.28 -3.54
C PHE A 5 7.23 0.62 -2.83
N GLY A 6 8.11 0.00 -3.58
CA GLY A 6 9.34 -0.55 -3.02
C GLY A 6 10.02 -1.58 -3.89
N MET A 7 11.04 -2.22 -3.29
CA MET A 7 11.86 -3.20 -3.96
C MET A 7 12.38 -4.28 -3.02
N ILE A 8 12.66 -5.47 -3.59
CA ILE A 8 13.46 -6.53 -2.97
C ILE A 8 14.60 -6.86 -3.92
N ASP A 9 15.82 -6.86 -3.43
CA ASP A 9 17.06 -7.21 -4.15
C ASP A 9 17.70 -8.44 -3.50
N CYS A 10 17.18 -9.63 -3.83
CA CYS A 10 17.55 -10.89 -3.16
C CYS A 10 19.05 -11.21 -3.24
N HIS A 11 19.72 -10.75 -4.28
CA HIS A 11 21.11 -11.07 -4.55
C HIS A 11 22.07 -9.90 -4.28
N GLY A 12 21.57 -8.75 -3.77
CA GLY A 12 22.38 -7.55 -3.59
C GLY A 12 22.98 -7.04 -4.91
N ARG A 13 22.17 -7.07 -5.98
CA ARG A 13 22.59 -6.70 -7.33
C ARG A 13 22.86 -5.21 -7.48
N PHE A 14 22.11 -4.40 -6.78
CA PHE A 14 22.16 -2.96 -6.90
C PHE A 14 23.00 -2.34 -5.80
N SER A 15 23.91 -1.43 -6.19
CA SER A 15 24.61 -0.56 -5.27
C SER A 15 23.65 0.36 -4.50
N ALA A 16 24.09 0.91 -3.38
CA ALA A 16 23.32 1.88 -2.60
C ALA A 16 22.78 3.04 -3.46
N ARG A 17 23.59 3.53 -4.42
CA ARG A 17 23.21 4.61 -5.34
C ARG A 17 22.12 4.17 -6.32
N GLU A 18 22.20 2.97 -6.84
CA GLU A 18 21.18 2.42 -7.76
C GLU A 18 19.86 2.18 -7.03
N LYS A 19 19.90 1.60 -5.82
CA LYS A 19 18.72 1.44 -4.96
C LYS A 19 18.05 2.80 -4.68
N ALA A 20 18.84 3.80 -4.27
CA ALA A 20 18.33 5.15 -4.03
C ALA A 20 17.70 5.76 -5.28
N ARG A 21 18.31 5.57 -6.48
CA ARG A 21 17.74 6.03 -7.76
C ARG A 21 16.42 5.31 -8.09
N ILE A 22 16.36 3.98 -7.93
CA ILE A 22 15.15 3.19 -8.19
C ILE A 22 14.01 3.68 -7.29
N LEU A 23 14.27 3.83 -6.00
CA LEU A 23 13.26 4.26 -5.04
C LEU A 23 12.83 5.72 -5.26
N SER A 24 13.76 6.62 -5.63
CA SER A 24 13.41 8.01 -5.94
C SER A 24 12.49 8.11 -7.16
N VAL A 25 12.76 7.33 -8.22
CA VAL A 25 11.89 7.31 -9.41
C VAL A 25 10.54 6.70 -9.08
N LEU A 26 10.48 5.56 -8.38
CA LEU A 26 9.23 4.95 -7.94
C LEU A 26 8.40 5.91 -7.08
N ALA A 27 9.03 6.56 -6.10
CA ALA A 27 8.35 7.50 -5.21
C ALA A 27 7.83 8.72 -5.96
N THR A 28 8.59 9.27 -6.92
CA THR A 28 8.16 10.42 -7.73
C THR A 28 6.97 10.05 -8.62
N GLU A 29 6.97 8.87 -9.25
CA GLU A 29 5.81 8.41 -10.02
C GLU A 29 4.58 8.14 -9.13
N CYS A 30 4.78 7.79 -7.85
CA CYS A 30 3.71 7.63 -6.87
C CYS A 30 3.09 8.97 -6.40
N GLU A 31 3.69 10.12 -6.73
CA GLU A 31 3.11 11.45 -6.42
C GLU A 31 1.76 11.69 -7.11
N GLU A 32 1.49 11.02 -8.20
CA GLU A 32 0.17 10.99 -8.84
C GLU A 32 -0.96 10.65 -7.85
N ARG A 33 -0.62 9.94 -6.76
CA ARG A 33 -1.57 9.48 -5.76
C ARG A 33 -1.42 10.13 -4.38
N GLY A 34 -0.36 10.90 -4.16
CA GLY A 34 -0.18 11.59 -2.89
C GLY A 34 1.15 12.31 -2.77
N THR A 35 1.08 13.58 -2.37
CA THR A 35 2.22 14.50 -2.29
C THR A 35 2.46 15.08 -0.89
N ASP A 36 1.58 14.78 0.08
CA ASP A 36 1.63 15.42 1.40
C ASP A 36 2.79 14.96 2.27
N ALA A 37 3.20 13.71 2.09
CA ALA A 37 4.34 13.15 2.81
C ALA A 37 4.88 11.92 2.09
N THR A 38 6.18 11.67 2.26
CA THR A 38 6.85 10.49 1.70
C THR A 38 7.70 9.83 2.78
N GLY A 39 7.69 8.49 2.79
CA GLY A 39 8.49 7.72 3.73
C GLY A 39 8.90 6.36 3.18
N ILE A 40 10.01 5.84 3.73
CA ILE A 40 10.53 4.51 3.45
C ILE A 40 10.89 3.80 4.75
N ALA A 41 10.89 2.47 4.72
CA ALA A 41 11.47 1.62 5.74
C ALA A 41 12.39 0.59 5.10
N TYR A 42 13.47 0.26 5.77
CA TYR A 42 14.49 -0.70 5.36
C TYR A 42 15.23 -1.26 6.59
N CYS A 43 15.92 -2.37 6.42
CA CYS A 43 16.73 -2.96 7.49
C CYS A 43 18.24 -2.83 7.18
N THR A 44 19.03 -2.74 8.24
CA THR A 44 20.49 -2.83 8.26
C THR A 44 20.93 -3.64 9.46
N HIS A 45 21.71 -4.69 9.28
CA HIS A 45 22.27 -5.48 10.40
C HIS A 45 21.20 -5.80 11.46
N ASP A 46 20.05 -6.33 11.06
CA ASP A 46 18.90 -6.67 11.92
C ASP A 46 18.24 -5.48 12.63
N HIS A 47 18.55 -4.26 12.19
CA HIS A 47 17.94 -3.05 12.70
C HIS A 47 16.99 -2.42 11.65
N LEU A 48 15.70 -2.33 12.01
CA LEU A 48 14.68 -1.68 11.18
C LEU A 48 14.77 -0.16 11.32
N SER A 49 14.92 0.51 10.19
CA SER A 49 15.00 1.97 10.10
C SER A 49 13.84 2.54 9.30
N ILE A 50 13.29 3.68 9.76
CA ILE A 50 12.23 4.41 9.07
C ILE A 50 12.71 5.85 8.82
N TYR A 51 12.65 6.26 7.56
CA TYR A 51 12.87 7.65 7.16
C TYR A 51 11.61 8.19 6.49
N LYS A 52 11.03 9.26 7.03
CA LYS A 52 9.82 9.89 6.50
C LYS A 52 9.81 11.39 6.74
N ARG A 53 9.22 12.13 5.82
CA ARG A 53 9.10 13.61 5.87
C ARG A 53 7.75 14.04 5.31
N PRO A 54 7.16 15.14 5.82
CA PRO A 54 5.98 15.77 5.25
C PRO A 54 6.37 16.60 4.01
N LEU A 55 6.84 15.92 2.97
CA LEU A 55 7.33 16.50 1.72
C LEU A 55 7.00 15.56 0.57
N GLU A 56 6.85 16.15 -0.61
CA GLU A 56 6.75 15.47 -1.89
C GLU A 56 8.00 14.62 -2.14
N ALA A 57 7.84 13.50 -2.83
CA ALA A 57 8.90 12.52 -3.04
C ALA A 57 10.09 13.08 -3.84
N HIS A 58 9.84 13.88 -4.88
CA HIS A 58 10.89 14.49 -5.71
C HIS A 58 11.82 15.43 -4.94
N ARG A 59 11.38 15.91 -3.76
CA ARG A 59 12.18 16.77 -2.87
C ARG A 59 13.03 15.98 -1.88
N LEU A 60 12.86 14.65 -1.81
CA LEU A 60 13.58 13.80 -0.89
C LEU A 60 14.80 13.15 -1.55
N HIS A 61 15.86 13.00 -0.76
CA HIS A 61 17.04 12.24 -1.14
C HIS A 61 17.14 11.02 -0.24
N PHE A 62 16.83 9.84 -0.80
CA PHE A 62 16.97 8.60 -0.07
C PHE A 62 18.44 8.21 0.05
N ARG A 63 18.84 7.85 1.27
CA ARG A 63 20.14 7.25 1.57
C ARG A 63 19.87 5.82 2.00
N ILE A 64 20.14 4.88 1.11
CA ILE A 64 19.92 3.46 1.35
C ILE A 64 21.26 2.80 1.63
N PRO A 65 21.42 2.10 2.73
CA PRO A 65 22.62 1.30 3.00
C PRO A 65 22.77 0.19 1.96
N GLU A 66 24.01 -0.21 1.68
CA GLU A 66 24.32 -1.17 0.64
C GLU A 66 23.81 -2.58 0.99
N ASP A 67 23.82 -2.92 2.27
CA ASP A 67 23.35 -4.20 2.81
C ASP A 67 21.82 -4.34 2.89
N SER A 68 21.05 -3.24 2.81
CA SER A 68 19.59 -3.29 2.80
C SER A 68 19.08 -3.98 1.52
N ARG A 69 18.40 -5.10 1.66
CA ARG A 69 17.85 -5.88 0.53
C ARG A 69 16.38 -5.59 0.28
N VAL A 70 15.64 -5.30 1.32
CA VAL A 70 14.19 -5.08 1.26
C VAL A 70 13.87 -3.66 1.69
N ILE A 71 13.24 -2.90 0.80
CA ILE A 71 12.84 -1.53 1.06
C ILE A 71 11.37 -1.37 0.72
N MET A 72 10.58 -0.88 1.66
CA MET A 72 9.19 -0.49 1.46
C MET A 72 9.04 1.03 1.52
N GLY A 73 8.11 1.58 0.76
CA GLY A 73 7.85 3.00 0.70
C GLY A 73 6.37 3.34 0.58
N HIS A 74 6.08 4.62 0.86
CA HIS A 74 4.74 5.15 0.82
C HIS A 74 4.75 6.64 0.48
N THR A 75 3.87 7.07 -0.43
CA THR A 75 3.50 8.47 -0.61
C THR A 75 2.08 8.67 -0.10
N ARG A 76 1.87 9.74 0.65
CA ARG A 76 0.65 10.01 1.38
C ARG A 76 -0.17 11.11 0.73
N MET A 77 -1.48 10.84 0.58
CA MET A 77 -2.52 11.84 0.51
C MET A 77 -3.26 11.84 1.84
N THR A 78 -3.45 13.00 2.44
CA THR A 78 -3.99 13.11 3.79
C THR A 78 -5.51 13.02 3.78
N THR A 79 -6.03 11.95 4.34
CA THR A 79 -7.47 11.76 4.62
C THR A 79 -7.78 12.03 6.09
N GLN A 80 -6.92 11.61 7.00
CA GLN A 80 -7.09 11.79 8.44
C GLN A 80 -5.76 12.11 9.13
N GLY A 81 -5.77 13.05 10.05
CA GLY A 81 -4.58 13.53 10.77
C GLY A 81 -3.69 14.45 9.91
N LYS A 82 -2.98 15.38 10.52
CA LYS A 82 -2.17 16.38 9.81
C LYS A 82 -0.84 15.78 9.33
N ALA A 83 -0.54 15.90 8.02
CA ALA A 83 0.73 15.43 7.44
C ALA A 83 1.95 16.18 8.01
N SER A 84 1.81 17.47 8.39
CA SER A 84 2.87 18.25 9.04
C SER A 84 3.36 17.63 10.35
N ARG A 85 2.55 16.79 10.99
CA ARG A 85 2.96 15.99 12.14
C ARG A 85 3.54 14.66 11.66
N ASN A 86 4.85 14.59 11.54
CA ASN A 86 5.53 13.45 10.93
C ASN A 86 5.18 12.07 11.53
N ARG A 87 4.70 12.02 12.79
CA ARG A 87 4.18 10.80 13.41
C ARG A 87 2.94 10.22 12.71
N ASN A 88 2.18 11.06 12.00
CA ASN A 88 0.99 10.66 11.25
C ASN A 88 1.30 10.09 9.86
N ASN A 89 2.57 10.14 9.44
CA ASN A 89 2.97 9.71 8.11
C ASN A 89 3.48 8.26 8.13
N HIS A 90 3.26 7.55 7.04
CA HIS A 90 3.76 6.18 6.84
C HIS A 90 5.24 6.18 6.46
N PRO A 91 5.94 5.06 6.70
CA PRO A 91 5.52 3.88 7.42
C PRO A 91 5.41 4.13 8.94
N PHE A 92 4.59 3.34 9.62
CA PHE A 92 4.49 3.35 11.07
C PHE A 92 5.37 2.25 11.66
N LEU A 93 6.04 2.57 12.76
CA LEU A 93 6.77 1.59 13.54
C LEU A 93 5.81 0.86 14.49
N GLY A 94 5.89 -0.46 14.55
CA GLY A 94 5.22 -1.33 15.50
C GLY A 94 6.21 -2.26 16.21
N ASN A 95 5.76 -2.82 17.33
CA ASN A 95 6.53 -3.77 18.14
C ASN A 95 5.63 -4.93 18.62
N ALA A 96 5.82 -6.10 18.04
CA ALA A 96 5.11 -7.31 18.42
C ALA A 96 5.96 -8.16 19.37
N ALA A 97 5.93 -7.82 20.68
CA ALA A 97 6.67 -8.49 21.75
C ALA A 97 8.20 -8.56 21.52
N GLY A 98 8.79 -7.48 21.03
CA GLY A 98 10.22 -7.36 20.76
C GLY A 98 10.58 -7.50 19.28
N GLU A 99 9.69 -7.99 18.46
CA GLU A 99 9.85 -8.02 17.01
C GLU A 99 9.37 -6.69 16.42
N MET A 100 10.32 -5.89 15.91
CA MET A 100 10.02 -4.61 15.31
C MET A 100 9.55 -4.78 13.87
N PHE A 101 8.57 -3.99 13.48
CA PHE A 101 8.08 -3.96 12.10
C PHE A 101 7.68 -2.57 11.66
N ALA A 102 7.68 -2.33 10.35
CA ALA A 102 7.13 -1.15 9.72
C ALA A 102 5.89 -1.50 8.93
N LEU A 103 4.84 -0.67 9.00
CA LEU A 103 3.59 -0.87 8.28
C LEU A 103 3.26 0.36 7.46
N ALA A 104 2.87 0.15 6.19
CA ALA A 104 2.26 1.17 5.34
C ALA A 104 0.91 0.66 4.80
N HIS A 105 -0.02 1.61 4.60
CA HIS A 105 -1.39 1.36 4.21
C HIS A 105 -1.77 2.26 3.03
N ASN A 106 -2.36 1.66 2.00
CA ASN A 106 -3.11 2.34 0.96
C ASN A 106 -4.59 2.04 1.19
N GLY A 107 -5.38 3.07 1.47
CA GLY A 107 -6.80 2.96 1.76
C GLY A 107 -7.27 3.90 2.87
N ILE A 108 -8.52 3.72 3.28
CA ILE A 108 -9.19 4.44 4.37
C ILE A 108 -9.92 3.43 5.25
N LEU A 109 -9.66 3.50 6.58
CA LEU A 109 -10.34 2.68 7.58
C LEU A 109 -11.28 3.56 8.39
N TYR A 110 -12.55 3.16 8.49
CA TYR A 110 -13.56 3.96 9.19
C TYR A 110 -13.98 3.38 10.54
N ASN A 111 -13.55 2.19 10.90
CA ASN A 111 -13.85 1.59 12.21
C ASN A 111 -12.72 1.69 13.24
N ASP A 112 -11.67 2.47 12.98
CA ASP A 112 -10.49 2.62 13.84
C ASP A 112 -10.83 3.00 15.28
N GLN A 113 -11.74 3.96 15.48
CA GLN A 113 -12.16 4.39 16.80
C GLN A 113 -12.99 3.32 17.53
N LEU A 114 -13.83 2.58 16.81
CA LEU A 114 -14.60 1.46 17.36
C LEU A 114 -13.64 0.36 17.81
N LEU A 115 -12.74 -0.08 16.93
CA LEU A 115 -11.74 -1.11 17.24
C LEU A 115 -10.86 -0.74 18.43
N ARG A 116 -10.46 0.52 18.54
CA ARG A 116 -9.66 1.00 19.66
C ARG A 116 -10.38 0.84 21.00
N ARG A 117 -11.69 1.12 21.02
CA ARG A 117 -12.52 0.98 22.23
C ARG A 117 -12.82 -0.48 22.55
N THR A 118 -13.27 -1.25 21.56
CA THR A 118 -13.71 -2.65 21.78
C THR A 118 -12.55 -3.58 22.11
N ASN A 119 -11.37 -3.34 21.54
CA ASN A 119 -10.17 -4.14 21.81
C ASN A 119 -9.30 -3.58 22.94
N HIS A 120 -9.75 -2.50 23.61
CA HIS A 120 -9.02 -1.83 24.72
C HIS A 120 -7.57 -1.49 24.32
N LEU A 121 -7.36 -1.01 23.08
CA LEU A 121 -6.03 -0.70 22.57
C LEU A 121 -5.44 0.54 23.24
N PRO A 122 -4.09 0.62 23.35
CA PRO A 122 -3.43 1.75 24.00
C PRO A 122 -3.74 3.09 23.32
N ASN A 123 -3.82 4.16 24.12
CA ASN A 123 -3.93 5.50 23.59
C ASN A 123 -2.68 5.89 22.79
N THR A 124 -2.88 6.61 21.71
CA THR A 124 -1.79 7.07 20.83
C THR A 124 -1.95 8.54 20.47
N LYS A 125 -0.82 9.19 20.16
CA LYS A 125 -0.79 10.55 19.60
C LYS A 125 -0.84 10.55 18.07
N ILE A 126 -0.86 9.37 17.45
CA ILE A 126 -1.01 9.20 16.00
C ILE A 126 -2.49 9.32 15.67
N GLU A 127 -2.81 10.22 14.75
CA GLU A 127 -4.17 10.64 14.44
C GLU A 127 -4.77 9.92 13.24
N THR A 128 -3.97 9.14 12.50
CA THR A 128 -4.40 8.40 11.30
C THR A 128 -5.15 7.11 11.66
N ASP A 129 -6.18 6.82 10.89
CA ASP A 129 -6.93 5.57 10.92
C ASP A 129 -6.03 4.34 10.77
N SER A 130 -5.10 4.40 9.84
CA SER A 130 -4.18 3.30 9.50
C SER A 130 -3.38 2.76 10.69
N TYR A 131 -3.14 3.56 11.74
CA TYR A 131 -2.36 3.11 12.89
C TYR A 131 -3.06 2.03 13.71
N ILE A 132 -4.37 1.87 13.55
CA ILE A 132 -5.12 0.78 14.18
C ILE A 132 -4.58 -0.59 13.76
N ALA A 133 -4.16 -0.73 12.50
CA ALA A 133 -3.59 -1.97 11.99
C ALA A 133 -2.30 -2.37 12.73
N VAL A 134 -1.44 -1.39 13.05
CA VAL A 134 -0.25 -1.62 13.88
C VAL A 134 -0.66 -2.14 15.25
N GLN A 135 -1.59 -1.46 15.93
CA GLN A 135 -2.02 -1.82 17.27
C GLN A 135 -2.67 -3.21 17.34
N LEU A 136 -3.42 -3.61 16.31
CA LEU A 136 -4.02 -4.95 16.23
C LEU A 136 -2.96 -6.05 16.09
N ILE A 137 -1.89 -5.81 15.34
CA ILE A 137 -0.75 -6.73 15.24
C ILE A 137 -0.01 -6.80 16.59
N GLU A 138 0.30 -5.66 17.21
CA GLU A 138 0.95 -5.58 18.52
C GLU A 138 0.17 -6.33 19.61
N GLN A 139 -1.17 -6.27 19.56
CA GLN A 139 -2.04 -6.99 20.49
C GLN A 139 -1.87 -8.50 20.41
N LYS A 140 -1.53 -9.03 19.21
CA LYS A 140 -1.25 -10.47 19.02
C LYS A 140 0.14 -10.89 19.50
N LYS A 141 1.02 -9.94 19.82
CA LYS A 141 2.38 -10.18 20.32
C LYS A 141 3.24 -11.05 19.41
N ALA A 142 2.95 -11.07 18.12
CA ALA A 142 3.72 -11.76 17.09
C ALA A 142 3.44 -11.11 15.73
N LEU A 143 4.43 -11.14 14.84
CA LEU A 143 4.24 -10.78 13.44
C LEU A 143 4.31 -12.05 12.59
N ASP A 144 3.16 -12.62 12.32
CA ASP A 144 2.99 -13.82 11.51
C ASP A 144 1.71 -13.75 10.66
N PHE A 145 1.45 -14.79 9.88
CA PHE A 145 0.22 -14.85 9.09
C PHE A 145 -1.05 -14.82 9.95
N SER A 146 -1.02 -15.32 11.18
CA SER A 146 -2.17 -15.32 12.07
C SER A 146 -2.51 -13.90 12.55
N SER A 147 -1.51 -13.12 12.94
CA SER A 147 -1.69 -11.74 13.37
C SER A 147 -2.09 -10.82 12.21
N LEU A 148 -1.50 -11.01 11.02
CA LEU A 148 -1.87 -10.26 9.81
C LEU A 148 -3.29 -10.59 9.35
N LYS A 149 -3.67 -11.87 9.37
CA LYS A 149 -5.04 -12.31 9.10
C LYS A 149 -6.02 -11.67 10.10
N TYR A 150 -5.72 -11.76 11.40
CA TYR A 150 -6.55 -11.15 12.43
C TYR A 150 -6.72 -9.64 12.19
N MET A 151 -5.64 -8.91 11.95
CA MET A 151 -5.67 -7.49 11.66
C MET A 151 -6.57 -7.19 10.44
N ALA A 152 -6.35 -7.91 9.34
CA ALA A 152 -7.08 -7.70 8.10
C ALA A 152 -8.58 -8.04 8.20
N GLU A 153 -8.96 -8.99 9.06
CA GLU A 153 -10.36 -9.38 9.30
C GLU A 153 -11.09 -8.47 10.29
N GLN A 154 -10.38 -7.61 11.03
CA GLN A 154 -10.97 -6.67 11.98
C GLN A 154 -11.23 -5.29 11.36
N VAL A 155 -10.39 -4.86 10.42
CA VAL A 155 -10.51 -3.52 9.84
C VAL A 155 -11.64 -3.46 8.83
N GLU A 156 -12.36 -2.33 8.81
CA GLU A 156 -13.41 -2.05 7.84
C GLU A 156 -13.02 -0.81 7.04
N GLY A 157 -13.25 -0.85 5.73
CA GLY A 157 -12.87 0.20 4.80
C GLY A 157 -12.19 -0.35 3.56
N THR A 158 -11.44 0.47 2.87
CA THR A 158 -10.60 0.04 1.75
C THR A 158 -9.17 -0.17 2.23
N CYS A 159 -8.51 -1.22 1.78
CA CYS A 159 -7.15 -1.48 2.26
C CYS A 159 -6.28 -2.31 1.32
N THR A 160 -5.02 -2.02 1.35
CA THR A 160 -3.89 -2.89 1.02
C THR A 160 -2.71 -2.46 1.88
N PHE A 161 -2.08 -3.41 2.56
CA PHE A 161 -0.97 -3.11 3.45
C PHE A 161 0.33 -3.73 2.95
N THR A 162 1.45 -3.05 3.24
CA THR A 162 2.78 -3.65 3.23
C THR A 162 3.35 -3.62 4.64
N VAL A 163 3.98 -4.72 5.06
CA VAL A 163 4.62 -4.83 6.38
C VAL A 163 6.02 -5.40 6.21
N LEU A 164 7.01 -4.71 6.76
CA LEU A 164 8.42 -5.12 6.74
C LEU A 164 8.86 -5.44 8.18
N ASP A 165 9.36 -6.63 8.42
CA ASP A 165 9.94 -7.01 9.70
C ASP A 165 11.47 -6.76 9.74
N GLN A 166 12.05 -6.87 10.93
CA GLN A 166 13.49 -6.67 11.13
C GLN A 166 14.36 -7.81 10.54
N GLN A 167 13.77 -8.92 10.12
CA GLN A 167 14.45 -10.02 9.40
C GLN A 167 14.38 -9.85 7.87
N GLU A 168 14.00 -8.67 7.39
CA GLU A 168 13.83 -8.37 5.97
C GLU A 168 12.78 -9.26 5.26
N ASN A 169 11.72 -9.66 5.96
CA ASN A 169 10.56 -10.24 5.32
C ASN A 169 9.55 -9.13 4.97
N LEU A 170 9.12 -9.07 3.72
CA LEU A 170 8.08 -8.16 3.27
C LEU A 170 6.77 -8.92 3.08
N TYR A 171 5.75 -8.45 3.77
CA TYR A 171 4.40 -8.99 3.65
C TYR A 171 3.53 -8.03 2.86
N PHE A 172 2.75 -8.56 1.95
CA PHE A 172 1.68 -7.88 1.23
C PHE A 172 0.35 -8.45 1.72
N VAL A 173 -0.45 -7.63 2.37
CA VAL A 173 -1.82 -7.99 2.78
C VAL A 173 -2.77 -7.32 1.82
N LYS A 174 -3.25 -8.07 0.83
CA LYS A 174 -4.04 -7.55 -0.29
C LYS A 174 -5.52 -7.54 0.05
N GLY A 175 -6.04 -6.34 0.30
CA GLY A 175 -7.47 -6.07 0.38
C GLY A 175 -8.05 -5.71 -1.00
N ASP A 176 -8.87 -4.69 -1.07
CA ASP A 176 -9.52 -4.24 -2.30
C ASP A 176 -8.71 -3.21 -3.10
N ASN A 177 -7.84 -2.42 -2.46
CA ASN A 177 -7.02 -1.43 -3.15
C ASN A 177 -5.92 -2.05 -4.03
N PRO A 178 -5.57 -1.39 -5.16
CA PRO A 178 -4.67 -1.95 -6.16
C PRO A 178 -3.25 -2.14 -5.64
N LEU A 179 -2.59 -3.16 -6.18
CA LEU A 179 -1.17 -3.44 -6.00
C LEU A 179 -0.65 -4.17 -7.24
N CYS A 180 0.43 -3.67 -7.82
CA CYS A 180 1.15 -4.32 -8.91
C CYS A 180 2.53 -4.74 -8.41
N LEU A 181 2.85 -6.02 -8.55
CA LEU A 181 4.11 -6.62 -8.12
C LEU A 181 4.75 -7.37 -9.28
N TYR A 182 5.94 -6.94 -9.68
CA TYR A 182 6.77 -7.55 -10.71
C TYR A 182 7.95 -8.30 -10.11
N HIS A 183 8.18 -9.51 -10.57
CA HIS A 183 9.33 -10.34 -10.26
C HIS A 183 10.21 -10.51 -11.50
N TYR A 184 11.51 -10.39 -11.31
CA TYR A 184 12.55 -10.67 -12.32
C TYR A 184 13.37 -11.87 -11.86
N PRO A 185 12.92 -13.13 -12.14
CA PRO A 185 13.49 -14.35 -11.53
C PRO A 185 14.98 -14.50 -11.79
N ARG A 186 15.43 -14.18 -13.03
CA ARG A 186 16.85 -14.27 -13.42
C ARG A 186 17.76 -13.41 -12.52
N TYR A 187 17.22 -12.35 -11.92
CA TYR A 187 18.00 -11.38 -11.16
C TYR A 187 17.66 -11.40 -9.65
N GLY A 188 16.63 -12.12 -9.25
CA GLY A 188 16.14 -12.12 -7.88
C GLY A 188 15.66 -10.74 -7.43
N VAL A 189 15.01 -9.98 -8.32
CA VAL A 189 14.55 -8.63 -8.05
C VAL A 189 13.04 -8.58 -8.09
N TYR A 190 12.43 -7.95 -7.07
CA TYR A 190 11.02 -7.59 -7.07
C TYR A 190 10.89 -6.08 -7.03
N LEU A 191 9.94 -5.55 -7.81
CA LEU A 191 9.56 -4.14 -7.81
C LEU A 191 8.05 -4.04 -7.74
N TYR A 192 7.54 -3.11 -6.92
CA TYR A 192 6.10 -2.93 -6.79
C TYR A 192 5.70 -1.46 -6.66
N ALA A 193 4.48 -1.17 -7.08
CA ALA A 193 3.77 0.06 -6.84
C ALA A 193 2.27 -0.22 -6.69
N SER A 194 1.50 0.75 -6.22
CA SER A 194 0.05 0.58 -6.08
C SER A 194 -0.64 0.29 -7.41
N THR A 195 -0.18 0.86 -8.52
CA THR A 195 -0.76 0.57 -9.84
C THR A 195 0.29 0.13 -10.85
N GLU A 196 -0.14 -0.64 -11.85
CA GLU A 196 0.72 -1.07 -12.95
C GLU A 196 1.20 0.12 -13.80
N ALA A 197 0.36 1.13 -13.98
CA ALA A 197 0.70 2.33 -14.73
C ALA A 197 1.90 3.06 -14.08
N ILE A 198 1.85 3.30 -12.79
CA ILE A 198 2.95 3.92 -12.01
C ILE A 198 4.22 3.08 -12.15
N LEU A 199 4.13 1.76 -11.90
CA LEU A 199 5.28 0.88 -11.98
C LEU A 199 5.90 0.85 -13.38
N THR A 200 5.07 0.79 -14.42
CA THR A 200 5.53 0.77 -15.81
C THR A 200 6.20 2.09 -16.20
N ARG A 201 5.66 3.25 -15.82
CA ARG A 201 6.30 4.54 -16.07
C ARG A 201 7.66 4.63 -15.38
N ALA A 202 7.73 4.24 -14.10
CA ALA A 202 8.99 4.22 -13.36
C ALA A 202 10.04 3.32 -14.03
N LEU A 203 9.66 2.13 -14.48
CA LEU A 203 10.56 1.19 -15.18
C LEU A 203 11.05 1.75 -16.51
N ASN A 204 10.20 2.43 -17.28
CA ASN A 204 10.56 3.09 -18.52
C ASN A 204 11.60 4.22 -18.31
N LEU A 205 11.47 4.98 -17.23
CA LEU A 205 12.44 6.02 -16.85
C LEU A 205 13.77 5.43 -16.36
N LEU A 206 13.69 4.35 -15.59
CA LEU A 206 14.85 3.68 -15.01
C LEU A 206 15.71 2.96 -16.05
N ARG A 207 15.08 2.40 -17.09
CA ARG A 207 15.73 1.59 -18.15
C ARG A 207 16.65 0.51 -17.58
N LEU A 208 16.16 -0.20 -16.54
CA LEU A 208 16.93 -1.27 -15.90
C LEU A 208 17.11 -2.45 -16.87
N PRO A 209 18.32 -3.04 -16.96
CA PRO A 209 18.58 -4.17 -17.85
C PRO A 209 18.08 -5.49 -17.24
N LEU A 210 16.82 -5.54 -16.79
CA LEU A 210 16.24 -6.69 -16.11
C LEU A 210 15.42 -7.61 -17.04
N GLY A 211 15.17 -7.19 -18.29
CA GLY A 211 14.34 -7.93 -19.22
C GLY A 211 12.84 -7.85 -18.86
N LYS A 212 12.06 -8.85 -19.29
CA LYS A 212 10.63 -8.90 -19.06
C LYS A 212 10.34 -9.46 -17.65
N PRO A 213 9.51 -8.79 -16.86
CA PRO A 213 9.10 -9.31 -15.54
C PRO A 213 8.03 -10.39 -15.65
N GLU A 214 7.91 -11.17 -14.60
CA GLU A 214 6.74 -11.99 -14.28
C GLU A 214 5.88 -11.18 -13.31
N ARG A 215 4.59 -11.02 -13.62
CA ARG A 215 3.64 -10.38 -12.72
C ARG A 215 3.19 -11.39 -11.66
N ILE A 216 3.28 -11.02 -10.40
CA ILE A 216 2.70 -11.80 -9.30
C ILE A 216 1.29 -11.28 -9.05
N GLU A 217 0.30 -12.12 -9.33
CA GLU A 217 -1.10 -11.78 -9.13
C GLU A 217 -1.52 -12.03 -7.67
N LEU A 218 -2.05 -10.99 -7.02
CA LEU A 218 -2.61 -11.06 -5.69
C LEU A 218 -4.09 -10.68 -5.75
N GLY A 219 -4.95 -11.59 -5.31
CA GLY A 219 -6.37 -11.35 -5.17
C GLY A 219 -6.72 -10.72 -3.83
N CYS A 220 -7.90 -10.09 -3.74
CA CYS A 220 -8.44 -9.62 -2.47
C CYS A 220 -8.58 -10.82 -1.51
N GLY A 221 -8.03 -10.69 -0.30
CA GLY A 221 -7.95 -11.76 0.70
C GLY A 221 -6.61 -12.51 0.72
N ASP A 222 -5.67 -12.22 -0.19
CA ASP A 222 -4.36 -12.86 -0.19
C ASP A 222 -3.37 -12.17 0.77
N ILE A 223 -2.53 -12.97 1.40
CA ILE A 223 -1.35 -12.51 2.13
C ILE A 223 -0.14 -13.21 1.52
N LEU A 224 0.81 -12.42 0.99
CA LEU A 224 2.07 -12.91 0.45
C LEU A 224 3.22 -12.43 1.32
N LYS A 225 4.08 -13.34 1.75
CA LYS A 225 5.37 -13.05 2.38
C LYS A 225 6.48 -13.34 1.38
N ILE A 226 7.41 -12.39 1.21
CA ILE A 226 8.65 -12.57 0.45
C ILE A 226 9.82 -12.27 1.39
N THR A 227 10.73 -13.22 1.54
CA THR A 227 11.96 -13.04 2.34
C THR A 227 13.03 -12.29 1.54
N ALA A 228 14.06 -11.76 2.21
CA ALA A 228 15.23 -11.19 1.54
C ALA A 228 15.93 -12.18 0.58
N ALA A 229 15.77 -13.48 0.80
CA ALA A 229 16.28 -14.51 -0.11
C ALA A 229 15.34 -14.83 -1.29
N GLY A 230 14.19 -14.14 -1.38
CA GLY A 230 13.21 -14.33 -2.46
C GLY A 230 12.26 -15.53 -2.25
N GLN A 231 12.29 -16.17 -1.08
CA GLN A 231 11.34 -17.25 -0.78
C GLN A 231 9.93 -16.66 -0.59
N GLN A 232 8.95 -17.23 -1.27
CA GLN A 232 7.56 -16.83 -1.21
C GLN A 232 6.75 -17.82 -0.39
N THR A 233 5.92 -17.31 0.50
CA THR A 233 4.89 -18.06 1.23
C THR A 233 3.59 -17.29 1.24
N THR A 234 2.47 -17.97 1.13
CA THR A 234 1.15 -17.37 1.03
C THR A 234 0.22 -17.87 2.13
N ALA A 235 -0.69 -16.99 2.50
CA ALA A 235 -1.85 -17.30 3.33
C ALA A 235 -3.05 -16.51 2.80
N SER A 236 -4.21 -16.68 3.42
CA SER A 236 -5.39 -15.91 3.07
C SER A 236 -6.18 -15.51 4.31
N PHE A 237 -6.97 -14.45 4.17
CA PHE A 237 -7.92 -13.98 5.17
C PHE A 237 -9.32 -13.84 4.56
N ASN A 238 -10.33 -13.80 5.41
CA ASN A 238 -11.70 -13.61 4.97
C ASN A 238 -11.94 -12.13 4.64
N ALA A 239 -11.97 -11.79 3.36
CA ALA A 239 -12.18 -10.43 2.86
C ALA A 239 -13.67 -10.12 2.56
N SER A 240 -14.63 -10.96 2.96
CA SER A 240 -16.05 -10.79 2.65
C SER A 240 -16.64 -9.48 3.22
N HIS A 241 -16.09 -9.00 4.35
CA HIS A 241 -16.49 -7.74 4.97
C HIS A 241 -16.06 -6.53 4.13
N LEU A 242 -14.95 -6.61 3.40
CA LEU A 242 -14.52 -5.56 2.47
C LEU A 242 -15.48 -5.45 1.28
N ALA A 243 -16.04 -6.57 0.84
CA ALA A 243 -17.03 -6.60 -0.24
C ALA A 243 -18.44 -6.16 0.19
N GLN A 244 -18.79 -6.24 1.49
CA GLN A 244 -20.13 -5.90 2.00
C GLN A 244 -20.43 -4.40 1.93
N HIS A 245 -19.43 -3.54 1.92
CA HIS A 245 -19.60 -2.10 1.73
C HIS A 245 -19.83 -1.72 0.27
N TRP A 246 -19.61 -2.63 -0.66
CA TRP A 246 -19.97 -2.51 -2.06
C TRP A 246 -21.45 -2.90 -2.28
N GLY A 247 -22.35 -2.39 -1.44
CA GLY A 247 -23.77 -2.64 -1.54
C GLY A 247 -24.27 -2.40 -2.97
N TYR A 248 -24.62 -3.47 -3.68
CA TYR A 248 -25.09 -3.50 -5.07
C TYR A 248 -24.01 -3.51 -6.18
N TRP A 249 -23.04 -4.41 -6.10
CA TRP A 249 -22.41 -4.88 -7.33
C TRP A 249 -22.69 -6.38 -7.47
N PRO A 250 -23.65 -6.81 -8.31
CA PRO A 250 -23.75 -8.21 -8.68
C PRO A 250 -22.62 -8.49 -9.65
N MET A 251 -21.79 -9.46 -9.34
CA MET A 251 -20.78 -10.08 -10.19
C MET A 251 -19.32 -9.68 -9.98
N TRP A 252 -18.78 -10.09 -8.84
CA TRP A 252 -17.43 -10.61 -8.85
C TRP A 252 -17.47 -12.10 -8.51
N THR A 253 -17.83 -12.91 -9.48
CA THR A 253 -17.66 -14.37 -9.39
C THR A 253 -16.25 -14.72 -9.89
N PRO A 254 -15.60 -15.75 -9.35
CA PRO A 254 -14.28 -16.22 -9.82
C PRO A 254 -14.25 -16.57 -11.33
N GLU A 255 -15.41 -16.68 -11.97
CA GLU A 255 -15.54 -16.98 -13.41
C GLU A 255 -15.14 -15.81 -14.32
N VAL A 256 -15.18 -14.55 -13.88
CA VAL A 256 -14.75 -13.39 -14.68
C VAL A 256 -13.22 -13.37 -14.88
N ARG A 257 -12.45 -14.08 -14.06
CA ARG A 257 -11.00 -14.26 -14.27
C ARG A 257 -10.63 -15.04 -15.55
N ARG A 258 -11.60 -15.70 -16.22
CA ARG A 258 -11.34 -16.53 -17.41
C ARG A 258 -11.50 -15.82 -18.76
N THR A 259 -12.05 -14.62 -18.79
CA THR A 259 -12.16 -13.84 -20.02
C THR A 259 -11.14 -12.69 -19.97
N GLY A 260 -9.98 -12.92 -20.53
CA GLY A 260 -8.80 -12.04 -20.53
C GLY A 260 -9.02 -10.67 -21.21
N LYS A 261 -9.90 -9.83 -20.68
CA LYS A 261 -9.84 -8.39 -20.97
C LYS A 261 -8.85 -7.77 -19.99
N VAL A 262 -7.68 -7.40 -20.52
CA VAL A 262 -6.73 -6.54 -19.84
C VAL A 262 -7.46 -5.23 -19.51
N ARG A 263 -7.67 -4.93 -18.21
CA ARG A 263 -8.18 -3.63 -17.79
C ARG A 263 -7.14 -2.57 -18.07
N THR A 264 -7.56 -1.41 -18.51
CA THR A 264 -6.65 -0.27 -18.68
C THR A 264 -6.36 0.35 -17.31
N ALA A 265 -5.21 1.01 -17.17
CA ALA A 265 -4.86 1.75 -15.94
C ALA A 265 -5.97 2.76 -15.54
N GLU A 266 -6.61 3.36 -16.54
CA GLU A 266 -7.71 4.30 -16.36
C GLU A 266 -8.97 3.63 -15.77
N GLN A 267 -9.26 2.39 -16.17
CA GLN A 267 -10.35 1.62 -15.58
C GLN A 267 -10.07 1.21 -14.13
N GLU A 268 -8.83 0.83 -13.81
CA GLU A 268 -8.43 0.53 -12.42
C GLU A 268 -8.56 1.78 -11.53
N TYR A 269 -8.14 2.94 -12.04
CA TYR A 269 -8.24 4.21 -11.32
C TYR A 269 -9.69 4.64 -11.10
N LEU A 270 -10.55 4.47 -12.11
CA LEU A 270 -11.97 4.78 -12.00
C LEU A 270 -12.68 3.88 -10.97
N ASP A 271 -12.37 2.59 -10.97
CA ASP A 271 -12.91 1.65 -9.98
C ASP A 271 -12.48 2.05 -8.56
N GLU A 272 -11.27 2.56 -8.40
CA GLU A 272 -10.77 3.04 -7.12
C GLU A 272 -11.47 4.34 -6.67
N LEU A 273 -11.67 5.31 -7.57
CA LEU A 273 -12.45 6.52 -7.28
C LEU A 273 -13.86 6.20 -6.81
N LYS A 274 -14.52 5.25 -7.46
CA LYS A 274 -15.84 4.76 -7.05
C LYS A 274 -15.83 4.15 -5.66
N SER A 275 -14.77 3.41 -5.34
CA SER A 275 -14.58 2.85 -3.99
C SER A 275 -14.44 3.96 -2.94
N VAL A 276 -13.63 4.96 -3.22
CA VAL A 276 -13.45 6.12 -2.33
C VAL A 276 -14.75 6.90 -2.16
N ALA A 277 -15.50 7.14 -3.24
CA ALA A 277 -16.79 7.82 -3.19
C ALA A 277 -17.77 7.12 -2.23
N CYS A 278 -17.81 5.78 -2.24
CA CYS A 278 -18.62 5.01 -1.30
C CYS A 278 -18.21 5.25 0.16
N CYS A 279 -16.90 5.39 0.45
CA CYS A 279 -16.41 5.67 1.80
C CYS A 279 -16.86 7.05 2.31
N TYR A 280 -17.13 8.00 1.41
CA TYR A 280 -17.66 9.32 1.73
C TYR A 280 -19.20 9.39 1.66
N GLY A 281 -19.89 8.24 1.54
CA GLY A 281 -21.34 8.16 1.55
C GLY A 281 -22.00 8.44 0.20
N SER A 282 -21.22 8.57 -0.87
CA SER A 282 -21.69 8.74 -2.23
C SER A 282 -21.82 7.39 -2.94
N SER A 283 -22.69 7.29 -3.95
CA SER A 283 -22.84 6.05 -4.72
C SER A 283 -21.86 5.99 -5.90
N PRO A 284 -21.46 4.80 -6.38
CA PRO A 284 -20.64 4.65 -7.58
C PRO A 284 -21.22 5.35 -8.80
N GLU A 285 -22.56 5.36 -8.91
CA GLU A 285 -23.28 6.00 -9.99
C GLU A 285 -23.18 7.54 -9.93
N SER A 286 -22.85 8.11 -8.78
CA SER A 286 -22.56 9.54 -8.64
C SER A 286 -21.28 9.91 -9.39
N VAL A 287 -20.27 9.06 -9.32
CA VAL A 287 -19.01 9.21 -10.07
C VAL A 287 -19.29 9.12 -11.58
N ASP A 288 -20.07 8.12 -12.01
CA ASP A 288 -20.41 7.98 -13.42
C ASP A 288 -21.17 9.21 -13.96
N ARG A 289 -22.12 9.75 -13.19
CA ARG A 289 -22.87 10.96 -13.57
C ARG A 289 -21.97 12.20 -13.69
N LEU A 290 -20.98 12.34 -12.83
CA LEU A 290 -20.02 13.45 -12.92
C LEU A 290 -19.15 13.31 -14.17
N LEU A 291 -18.67 12.10 -14.48
CA LEU A 291 -17.93 11.84 -15.72
C LEU A 291 -18.79 12.11 -16.97
N GLU A 292 -20.04 11.68 -16.99
CA GLU A 292 -21.00 11.97 -18.07
C GLU A 292 -21.28 13.47 -18.21
N SER A 293 -21.16 14.23 -17.11
CA SER A 293 -21.30 15.69 -17.08
C SER A 293 -20.03 16.42 -17.51
N GLY A 294 -18.94 15.69 -17.84
CA GLY A 294 -17.71 16.24 -18.40
C GLY A 294 -16.62 16.59 -17.38
N PHE A 295 -16.80 16.19 -16.11
CA PHE A 295 -15.74 16.29 -15.10
C PHE A 295 -14.66 15.24 -15.34
N SER A 296 -13.40 15.59 -15.11
CA SER A 296 -12.30 14.65 -15.15
C SER A 296 -12.26 13.79 -13.88
N THR A 297 -11.51 12.70 -13.90
CA THR A 297 -11.25 11.87 -12.71
C THR A 297 -10.57 12.67 -11.61
N ASP A 298 -9.71 13.62 -11.95
CA ASP A 298 -9.00 14.49 -11.00
C ASP A 298 -9.97 15.50 -10.33
N ASP A 299 -10.91 16.08 -11.09
CA ASP A 299 -11.95 16.95 -10.53
C ASP A 299 -12.85 16.19 -9.56
N ILE A 300 -13.20 14.94 -9.89
CA ILE A 300 -14.03 14.09 -9.03
C ILE A 300 -13.28 13.71 -7.75
N GLU A 301 -11.99 13.44 -7.84
CA GLU A 301 -11.14 13.19 -6.68
C GLU A 301 -11.09 14.41 -5.75
N GLU A 302 -10.94 15.62 -6.31
CA GLU A 302 -10.96 16.88 -5.57
C GLU A 302 -12.29 17.07 -4.83
N PHE A 303 -13.44 16.89 -5.51
CA PHE A 303 -14.78 16.97 -4.90
C PHE A 303 -14.97 15.97 -3.74
N LEU A 304 -14.44 14.75 -3.87
CA LEU A 304 -14.49 13.75 -2.80
C LEU A 304 -13.74 14.21 -1.55
N TYR A 305 -12.61 14.85 -1.71
CA TYR A 305 -11.78 15.31 -0.58
C TYR A 305 -12.23 16.63 0.01
N GLU A 306 -12.85 17.50 -0.75
CA GLU A 306 -13.42 18.76 -0.26
C GLU A 306 -14.79 18.58 0.40
N GLY A 307 -15.41 17.42 0.26
CA GLY A 307 -16.69 17.08 0.87
C GLY A 307 -17.89 17.73 0.14
N GLU A 308 -17.71 18.11 -1.12
CA GLU A 308 -18.73 18.79 -1.93
C GLU A 308 -19.59 17.82 -2.79
N MET A 309 -19.36 16.52 -2.72
CA MET A 309 -20.24 15.54 -3.37
C MET A 309 -21.50 15.30 -2.53
N TYR A 310 -22.61 15.89 -2.93
CA TYR A 310 -23.95 15.61 -2.42
C TYR A 310 -24.75 14.71 -3.35
#